data_78df5b1338157c4902f289448669280b
#
_entry.id   78df5b1338157c4902f289448669280b
#
_cell.length_a   1.000
_cell.length_b   1.000
_cell.length_c   1.000
_cell.angle_alpha   90.00
_cell.angle_beta   90.00
_cell.angle_gamma   90.00
#
_symmetry.space_group_name_H-M   'P 1'
#
loop_
_entity.id
_entity.type
_entity.pdbx_description
1 polymer ?
#
loop_
_entity_poly.entity_id
_entity_poly.type
_entity_poly.pdbx_seq_one_letter_code
_entity_poly.pdbx_strand_id
1 'polypeptide(L)'
;MTELLPPGTMHDLVDQAVSRAAGRSWTLQDLDWTGLRPEALTDVDRSAVRFITLVEDHIPGYLAHFLQAFPMAGAELELERFGFNREYFRFLVAWASDEERHAAALTRYQVETAMATREELWRELAEEGRKEFTIPYAHPLQSFTYTLVQEKATQLFYQRFRETVSEPFLRDLLGRLARDEARHFAFYSSLVGAYLARDGAKAVPGLKDVIASFRMPLADTMTGYWRWSLKVADAASYDHTEAYEALVRLVRGFVDEPGEPSVADLGDFVHAIRSVR
;
A
#
# COMPACT_ATOMS: atom_id res chain seq x y z
N MET A 1 -11.90 -22.18 6.01
CA MET A 1 -11.42 -21.00 5.26
C MET A 1 -12.63 -20.27 4.75
N THR A 2 -12.65 -18.97 4.85
CA THR A 2 -13.76 -18.13 4.39
C THR A 2 -13.84 -18.20 2.86
N GLU A 3 -15.03 -18.40 2.31
CA GLU A 3 -15.29 -18.38 0.87
C GLU A 3 -15.06 -16.97 0.29
N LEU A 4 -15.06 -16.83 -1.04
CA LEU A 4 -15.03 -15.53 -1.70
C LEU A 4 -16.23 -14.68 -1.28
N LEU A 5 -16.09 -13.35 -1.29
CA LEU A 5 -17.25 -12.47 -1.25
C LEU A 5 -18.08 -12.67 -2.53
N PRO A 6 -19.41 -12.53 -2.46
CA PRO A 6 -20.25 -12.56 -3.66
C PRO A 6 -19.77 -11.51 -4.69
N PRO A 7 -19.78 -11.82 -6.00
CA PRO A 7 -19.37 -10.88 -7.05
C PRO A 7 -20.16 -9.55 -7.00
N GLY A 8 -21.42 -9.56 -6.62
CA GLY A 8 -22.23 -8.35 -6.44
C GLY A 8 -21.69 -7.45 -5.33
N THR A 9 -21.32 -8.03 -4.19
CA THR A 9 -20.67 -7.27 -3.10
C THR A 9 -19.37 -6.67 -3.56
N MET A 10 -18.53 -7.43 -4.28
CA MET A 10 -17.28 -6.93 -4.85
C MET A 10 -17.54 -5.79 -5.83
N HIS A 11 -18.55 -5.93 -6.72
CA HIS A 11 -18.98 -4.89 -7.66
C HIS A 11 -19.30 -3.57 -6.95
N ASP A 12 -20.15 -3.61 -5.92
CA ASP A 12 -20.59 -2.42 -5.19
C ASP A 12 -19.40 -1.70 -4.50
N LEU A 13 -18.50 -2.46 -3.89
CA LEU A 13 -17.32 -1.91 -3.25
C LEU A 13 -16.36 -1.26 -4.26
N VAL A 14 -16.13 -1.92 -5.39
CA VAL A 14 -15.27 -1.40 -6.46
C VAL A 14 -15.90 -0.17 -7.11
N ASP A 15 -17.18 -0.21 -7.42
CA ASP A 15 -17.88 0.92 -8.04
C ASP A 15 -17.82 2.16 -7.16
N GLN A 16 -18.03 1.98 -5.86
CA GLN A 16 -17.92 3.06 -4.88
C GLN A 16 -16.49 3.63 -4.80
N ALA A 17 -15.45 2.78 -4.82
CA ALA A 17 -14.06 3.20 -4.76
C ALA A 17 -13.64 3.97 -6.02
N VAL A 18 -13.92 3.41 -7.20
CA VAL A 18 -13.57 4.01 -8.50
C VAL A 18 -14.31 5.32 -8.72
N SER A 19 -15.59 5.39 -8.38
CA SER A 19 -16.38 6.62 -8.49
C SER A 19 -15.86 7.74 -7.58
N ARG A 20 -15.41 7.41 -6.38
CA ARG A 20 -14.78 8.38 -5.45
C ARG A 20 -13.41 8.87 -5.95
N ALA A 21 -12.65 8.02 -6.63
CA ALA A 21 -11.34 8.38 -7.17
C ALA A 21 -11.46 9.34 -8.37
N ALA A 22 -12.43 9.14 -9.26
CA ALA A 22 -12.60 9.89 -10.50
C ALA A 22 -12.68 11.43 -10.33
N GLY A 23 -13.20 11.91 -9.18
CA GLY A 23 -13.30 13.35 -8.88
C GLY A 23 -12.12 13.93 -8.10
N ARG A 24 -11.09 13.13 -7.78
CA ARG A 24 -9.99 13.52 -6.88
C ARG A 24 -8.60 13.21 -7.44
N SER A 25 -8.53 12.69 -8.66
CA SER A 25 -7.27 12.39 -9.35
C SER A 25 -6.55 13.70 -9.70
N TRP A 26 -5.24 13.70 -9.50
CA TRP A 26 -4.35 14.78 -9.93
C TRP A 26 -3.46 14.28 -11.08
N THR A 27 -2.81 15.19 -11.78
CA THR A 27 -1.87 14.89 -12.87
C THR A 27 -0.52 15.56 -12.61
N LEU A 28 0.51 15.18 -13.35
CA LEU A 28 1.81 15.82 -13.27
C LEU A 28 1.77 17.32 -13.64
N GLN A 29 0.74 17.73 -14.41
CA GLN A 29 0.55 19.14 -14.78
C GLN A 29 -0.02 19.98 -13.62
N ASP A 30 -0.63 19.35 -12.62
CA ASP A 30 -1.15 20.03 -11.43
C ASP A 30 -0.05 20.34 -10.39
N LEU A 31 1.19 19.94 -10.68
CA LEU A 31 2.37 20.23 -9.85
C LEU A 31 3.14 21.45 -10.38
N ASP A 32 3.52 22.36 -9.49
CA ASP A 32 4.29 23.54 -9.86
C ASP A 32 5.80 23.23 -9.99
N TRP A 33 6.19 22.64 -11.11
CA TRP A 33 7.58 22.29 -11.41
C TRP A 33 8.55 23.48 -11.43
N THR A 34 8.05 24.71 -11.45
CA THR A 34 8.89 25.92 -11.38
C THR A 34 9.25 26.29 -9.94
N GLY A 35 8.51 25.75 -8.99
CA GLY A 35 8.69 25.97 -7.55
C GLY A 35 9.76 25.10 -6.88
N LEU A 36 10.48 24.26 -7.63
CA LEU A 36 11.54 23.39 -7.11
C LEU A 36 12.64 24.15 -6.38
N ARG A 37 13.09 23.63 -5.23
CA ARG A 37 14.17 24.18 -4.40
C ARG A 37 15.16 23.07 -4.01
N PRO A 38 15.98 22.55 -4.96
CA PRO A 38 16.87 21.42 -4.70
C PRO A 38 17.90 21.69 -3.58
N GLU A 39 18.23 22.95 -3.35
CA GLU A 39 19.11 23.40 -2.27
C GLU A 39 18.51 23.22 -0.87
N ALA A 40 17.20 23.07 -0.75
CA ALA A 40 16.51 22.81 0.52
C ALA A 40 16.47 21.31 0.88
N LEU A 41 16.91 20.43 -0.02
CA LEU A 41 16.96 18.98 0.23
C LEU A 41 18.20 18.61 1.04
N THR A 42 17.97 17.89 2.13
CA THR A 42 19.03 17.23 2.89
C THR A 42 19.45 15.91 2.20
N ASP A 43 20.57 15.34 2.61
CA ASP A 43 21.01 14.00 2.14
C ASP A 43 20.02 12.90 2.55
N VAL A 44 19.31 13.10 3.65
CA VAL A 44 18.28 12.18 4.11
C VAL A 44 17.05 12.26 3.21
N ASP A 45 16.60 13.47 2.84
CA ASP A 45 15.50 13.66 1.90
C ASP A 45 15.80 13.01 0.56
N ARG A 46 17.00 13.24 0.02
CA ARG A 46 17.46 12.61 -1.23
C ARG A 46 17.45 11.07 -1.14
N SER A 47 17.93 10.55 -0.01
CA SER A 47 17.94 9.12 0.27
C SER A 47 16.50 8.55 0.34
N ALA A 48 15.59 9.26 1.00
CA ALA A 48 14.20 8.86 1.13
C ALA A 48 13.49 8.88 -0.24
N VAL A 49 13.64 9.95 -1.01
CA VAL A 49 13.05 10.05 -2.36
C VAL A 49 13.54 8.91 -3.26
N ARG A 50 14.85 8.62 -3.25
CA ARG A 50 15.39 7.49 -4.03
C ARG A 50 14.77 6.16 -3.61
N PHE A 51 14.67 5.89 -2.31
CA PHE A 51 14.09 4.68 -1.78
C PHE A 51 12.62 4.52 -2.19
N ILE A 52 11.79 5.55 -1.95
CA ILE A 52 10.36 5.47 -2.30
C ILE A 52 10.15 5.34 -3.81
N THR A 53 10.98 5.98 -4.64
CA THR A 53 10.89 5.82 -6.10
C THR A 53 11.07 4.36 -6.53
N LEU A 54 12.02 3.65 -5.93
CA LEU A 54 12.25 2.22 -6.25
C LEU A 54 11.07 1.34 -5.84
N VAL A 55 10.37 1.69 -4.75
CA VAL A 55 9.19 0.97 -4.28
C VAL A 55 7.98 1.27 -5.18
N GLU A 56 7.74 2.54 -5.48
CA GLU A 56 6.60 2.99 -6.29
C GLU A 56 6.71 2.55 -7.76
N ASP A 57 7.92 2.51 -8.33
CA ASP A 57 8.12 2.08 -9.74
C ASP A 57 7.94 0.57 -9.95
N HIS A 58 7.78 -0.20 -8.88
CA HIS A 58 7.64 -1.67 -8.98
C HIS A 58 6.23 -2.14 -9.38
N ILE A 59 5.38 -1.26 -9.88
CA ILE A 59 3.98 -1.52 -10.28
C ILE A 59 3.83 -2.72 -11.22
N PRO A 60 4.68 -2.91 -12.25
CA PRO A 60 4.57 -4.08 -13.11
C PRO A 60 4.68 -5.41 -12.35
N GLY A 61 5.56 -5.47 -11.33
CA GLY A 61 5.72 -6.63 -10.45
C GLY A 61 4.50 -6.85 -9.56
N TYR A 62 3.95 -5.78 -8.97
CA TYR A 62 2.74 -5.84 -8.17
C TYR A 62 1.53 -6.31 -9.00
N LEU A 63 1.32 -5.74 -10.18
CA LEU A 63 0.25 -6.15 -11.09
C LEU A 63 0.39 -7.59 -11.54
N ALA A 64 1.60 -8.02 -11.91
CA ALA A 64 1.85 -9.41 -12.31
C ALA A 64 1.44 -10.38 -11.20
N HIS A 65 1.80 -10.08 -9.95
CA HIS A 65 1.38 -10.87 -8.78
C HIS A 65 -0.14 -10.91 -8.63
N PHE A 66 -0.82 -9.76 -8.62
CA PHE A 66 -2.28 -9.72 -8.44
C PHE A 66 -3.04 -10.39 -9.57
N LEU A 67 -2.58 -10.26 -10.83
CA LEU A 67 -3.20 -10.96 -11.97
C LEU A 67 -3.02 -12.48 -11.88
N GLN A 68 -1.93 -12.95 -11.31
CA GLN A 68 -1.71 -14.37 -11.05
C GLN A 68 -2.54 -14.88 -9.86
N ALA A 69 -2.66 -14.11 -8.79
CA ALA A 69 -3.43 -14.46 -7.59
C ALA A 69 -4.95 -14.43 -7.85
N PHE A 70 -5.41 -13.55 -8.72
CA PHE A 70 -6.82 -13.36 -9.11
C PHE A 70 -7.01 -13.57 -10.63
N PRO A 71 -6.83 -14.81 -11.14
CA PRO A 71 -6.83 -15.08 -12.57
C PRO A 71 -8.22 -14.86 -13.19
N MET A 72 -8.23 -14.36 -14.42
CA MET A 72 -9.46 -14.18 -15.23
C MET A 72 -9.47 -15.12 -16.46
N ALA A 73 -8.49 -16.00 -16.58
CA ALA A 73 -8.39 -16.98 -17.66
C ALA A 73 -8.18 -18.37 -17.06
N GLY A 74 -8.66 -19.38 -17.76
CA GLY A 74 -8.56 -20.78 -17.36
C GLY A 74 -9.88 -21.51 -17.63
N ALA A 75 -9.80 -22.69 -18.24
CA ALA A 75 -10.99 -23.45 -18.66
C ALA A 75 -11.87 -23.94 -17.49
N GLU A 76 -11.31 -23.99 -16.27
CA GLU A 76 -11.98 -24.48 -15.07
C GLU A 76 -12.34 -23.36 -14.10
N LEU A 77 -12.27 -22.09 -14.52
CA LEU A 77 -12.60 -20.97 -13.65
C LEU A 77 -14.13 -20.86 -13.48
N GLU A 78 -14.60 -21.09 -12.27
CA GLU A 78 -16.03 -20.97 -11.95
C GLU A 78 -16.52 -19.53 -12.17
N LEU A 79 -17.78 -19.41 -12.65
CA LEU A 79 -18.38 -18.11 -13.00
C LEU A 79 -18.35 -17.12 -11.84
N GLU A 80 -18.60 -17.56 -10.63
CA GLU A 80 -18.58 -16.72 -9.42
C GLU A 80 -17.18 -16.19 -9.15
N ARG A 81 -16.16 -17.04 -9.23
CA ARG A 81 -14.76 -16.65 -9.08
C ARG A 81 -14.32 -15.71 -10.20
N PHE A 82 -14.73 -15.97 -11.42
CA PHE A 82 -14.49 -15.07 -12.54
C PHE A 82 -15.09 -13.67 -12.27
N GLY A 83 -16.36 -13.62 -11.86
CA GLY A 83 -17.04 -12.36 -11.55
C GLY A 83 -16.33 -11.57 -10.45
N PHE A 84 -15.96 -12.24 -9.35
CA PHE A 84 -15.19 -11.64 -8.27
C PHE A 84 -13.84 -11.07 -8.75
N ASN A 85 -13.05 -11.87 -9.46
CA ASN A 85 -11.74 -11.48 -9.96
C ASN A 85 -11.85 -10.35 -10.99
N ARG A 86 -12.90 -10.38 -11.85
CA ARG A 86 -13.14 -9.35 -12.86
C ARG A 86 -13.47 -8.00 -12.26
N GLU A 87 -14.24 -7.97 -11.19
CA GLU A 87 -14.51 -6.71 -10.47
C GLU A 87 -13.27 -6.21 -9.74
N TYR A 88 -12.52 -7.09 -9.09
CA TYR A 88 -11.25 -6.69 -8.48
C TYR A 88 -10.26 -6.11 -9.51
N PHE A 89 -10.21 -6.67 -10.71
CA PHE A 89 -9.40 -6.12 -11.80
C PHE A 89 -9.78 -4.67 -12.17
N ARG A 90 -11.06 -4.29 -12.11
CA ARG A 90 -11.48 -2.88 -12.31
C ARG A 90 -10.79 -1.96 -11.31
N PHE A 91 -10.75 -2.37 -10.06
CA PHE A 91 -10.04 -1.62 -9.04
C PHE A 91 -8.52 -1.59 -9.30
N LEU A 92 -7.92 -2.73 -9.64
CA LEU A 92 -6.48 -2.80 -9.93
C LEU A 92 -6.05 -1.85 -11.05
N VAL A 93 -6.87 -1.67 -12.09
CA VAL A 93 -6.59 -0.71 -13.17
C VAL A 93 -6.59 0.73 -12.65
N ALA A 94 -7.54 1.10 -11.80
CA ALA A 94 -7.60 2.43 -11.21
C ALA A 94 -6.46 2.65 -10.21
N TRP A 95 -6.19 1.69 -9.35
CA TRP A 95 -5.08 1.68 -8.41
C TRP A 95 -3.74 1.80 -9.13
N ALA A 96 -3.47 0.96 -10.11
CA ALA A 96 -2.23 1.01 -10.88
C ALA A 96 -2.03 2.33 -11.62
N SER A 97 -3.10 3.01 -12.04
CA SER A 97 -3.01 4.34 -12.62
C SER A 97 -2.61 5.41 -11.59
N ASP A 98 -3.01 5.25 -10.34
CA ASP A 98 -2.58 6.13 -9.25
C ASP A 98 -1.09 5.88 -8.93
N GLU A 99 -0.68 4.62 -8.77
CA GLU A 99 0.70 4.21 -8.50
C GLU A 99 1.68 4.61 -9.61
N GLU A 100 1.31 4.42 -10.89
CA GLU A 100 2.11 4.87 -12.03
C GLU A 100 2.32 6.39 -12.01
N ARG A 101 1.34 7.14 -11.56
CA ARG A 101 1.44 8.60 -11.40
C ARG A 101 2.41 8.96 -10.26
N HIS A 102 2.43 8.19 -9.16
CA HIS A 102 3.40 8.33 -8.07
C HIS A 102 4.83 8.09 -8.59
N ALA A 103 5.04 6.96 -9.25
CA ALA A 103 6.33 6.60 -9.85
C ALA A 103 6.82 7.67 -10.85
N ALA A 104 5.94 8.09 -11.76
CA ALA A 104 6.26 9.11 -12.76
C ALA A 104 6.61 10.47 -12.14
N ALA A 105 5.88 10.89 -11.09
CA ALA A 105 6.16 12.13 -10.39
C ALA A 105 7.50 12.10 -9.64
N LEU A 106 7.77 11.01 -8.91
CA LEU A 106 9.03 10.82 -8.18
C LEU A 106 10.24 10.69 -9.11
N THR A 107 10.09 9.96 -10.21
CA THR A 107 11.11 9.83 -11.25
C THR A 107 11.46 11.19 -11.87
N ARG A 108 10.43 11.95 -12.27
CA ARG A 108 10.62 13.29 -12.80
C ARG A 108 11.24 14.21 -11.76
N TYR A 109 10.80 14.15 -10.51
CA TYR A 109 11.36 14.97 -9.42
C TYR A 109 12.86 14.75 -9.24
N GLN A 110 13.35 13.50 -9.28
CA GLN A 110 14.77 13.21 -9.17
C GLN A 110 15.58 13.81 -10.34
N VAL A 111 15.06 13.77 -11.56
CA VAL A 111 15.72 14.33 -12.73
C VAL A 111 15.75 15.86 -12.66
N GLU A 112 14.63 16.51 -12.38
CA GLU A 112 14.50 17.97 -12.32
C GLU A 112 15.30 18.59 -11.16
N THR A 113 15.52 17.84 -10.08
CA THR A 113 16.35 18.27 -8.93
C THR A 113 17.82 17.84 -9.05
N ALA A 114 18.23 17.29 -10.20
CA ALA A 114 19.57 16.78 -10.47
C ALA A 114 20.08 15.76 -9.42
N MET A 115 19.18 14.99 -8.82
CA MET A 115 19.53 13.86 -7.94
C MET A 115 20.11 12.68 -8.73
N ALA A 116 19.62 12.49 -9.95
CA ALA A 116 20.10 11.49 -10.90
C ALA A 116 19.82 11.97 -12.33
N THR A 117 20.62 11.53 -13.29
CA THR A 117 20.25 11.62 -14.69
C THR A 117 19.15 10.59 -15.01
N ARG A 118 18.39 10.82 -16.07
CA ARG A 118 17.38 9.87 -16.53
C ARG A 118 17.96 8.48 -16.81
N GLU A 119 19.15 8.41 -17.37
CA GLU A 119 19.81 7.15 -17.70
C GLU A 119 20.26 6.38 -16.45
N GLU A 120 20.83 7.07 -15.47
CA GLU A 120 21.21 6.48 -14.18
C GLU A 120 19.99 5.91 -13.47
N LEU A 121 18.90 6.68 -13.40
CA LEU A 121 17.65 6.27 -12.77
C LEU A 121 17.05 5.05 -13.50
N TRP A 122 16.97 5.06 -14.82
CA TRP A 122 16.47 3.89 -15.58
C TRP A 122 17.29 2.62 -15.36
N ARG A 123 18.60 2.75 -15.20
CA ARG A 123 19.47 1.60 -14.92
C ARG A 123 19.15 1.03 -13.54
N GLU A 124 18.97 1.86 -12.56
CA GLU A 124 18.61 1.47 -11.20
C GLU A 124 17.20 0.85 -11.12
N LEU A 125 16.21 1.50 -11.72
CA LEU A 125 14.84 0.99 -11.79
C LEU A 125 14.76 -0.36 -12.53
N ALA A 126 15.51 -0.51 -13.63
CA ALA A 126 15.56 -1.78 -14.36
C ALA A 126 16.23 -2.91 -13.55
N GLU A 127 17.22 -2.60 -12.71
CA GLU A 127 17.85 -3.58 -11.83
C GLU A 127 16.88 -4.05 -10.74
N GLU A 128 16.21 -3.13 -10.07
CA GLU A 128 15.24 -3.44 -9.01
C GLU A 128 13.94 -4.03 -9.58
N GLY A 129 13.45 -3.54 -10.73
CA GLY A 129 12.23 -4.02 -11.38
C GLY A 129 12.28 -5.45 -11.94
N ARG A 130 13.47 -6.05 -12.03
CA ARG A 130 13.63 -7.48 -12.38
C ARG A 130 13.34 -8.40 -11.20
N LYS A 131 13.21 -7.88 -10.00
CA LYS A 131 13.00 -8.68 -8.80
C LYS A 131 11.53 -9.06 -8.69
N GLU A 132 11.29 -10.30 -8.32
CA GLU A 132 9.94 -10.82 -8.18
C GLU A 132 9.31 -10.28 -6.89
N PHE A 133 8.04 -9.88 -7.01
CA PHE A 133 7.19 -9.55 -5.87
C PHE A 133 6.14 -10.63 -5.68
N THR A 134 6.02 -11.15 -4.47
CA THR A 134 5.01 -12.14 -4.10
C THR A 134 4.46 -11.85 -2.71
N ILE A 135 3.15 -12.06 -2.54
CA ILE A 135 2.49 -12.08 -1.23
C ILE A 135 2.21 -13.56 -0.90
N PRO A 136 2.68 -14.07 0.25
CA PRO A 136 2.62 -15.50 0.57
C PRO A 136 1.23 -15.98 1.01
N TYR A 137 0.16 -15.31 0.62
CA TYR A 137 -1.21 -15.61 1.04
C TYR A 137 -2.06 -16.04 -0.15
N ALA A 138 -2.56 -17.27 -0.11
CA ALA A 138 -3.47 -17.80 -1.13
C ALA A 138 -4.93 -17.36 -0.91
N HIS A 139 -5.28 -16.94 0.33
CA HIS A 139 -6.66 -16.58 0.67
C HIS A 139 -6.89 -15.06 0.45
N PRO A 140 -7.94 -14.66 -0.28
CA PRO A 140 -8.20 -13.24 -0.60
C PRO A 140 -8.26 -12.33 0.62
N LEU A 141 -8.90 -12.73 1.72
CA LEU A 141 -8.95 -11.95 2.95
C LEU A 141 -7.54 -11.63 3.48
N GLN A 142 -6.63 -12.60 3.48
CA GLN A 142 -5.27 -12.39 3.95
C GLN A 142 -4.49 -11.49 2.99
N SER A 143 -4.64 -11.67 1.67
CA SER A 143 -4.05 -10.79 0.67
C SER A 143 -4.55 -9.34 0.82
N PHE A 144 -5.86 -9.15 1.00
CA PHE A 144 -6.44 -7.82 1.23
C PHE A 144 -6.02 -7.21 2.58
N THR A 145 -5.86 -8.05 3.61
CA THR A 145 -5.35 -7.60 4.91
C THR A 145 -3.90 -7.15 4.81
N TYR A 146 -3.08 -7.90 4.09
CA TYR A 146 -1.70 -7.51 3.81
C TYR A 146 -1.64 -6.14 3.12
N THR A 147 -2.40 -5.99 2.02
CA THR A 147 -2.42 -4.73 1.26
C THR A 147 -3.00 -3.59 2.11
N LEU A 148 -4.06 -3.82 2.89
CA LEU A 148 -4.60 -2.84 3.84
C LEU A 148 -3.51 -2.29 4.78
N VAL A 149 -2.71 -3.17 5.37
CA VAL A 149 -1.64 -2.79 6.29
C VAL A 149 -0.54 -2.02 5.55
N GLN A 150 -0.17 -2.48 4.35
CA GLN A 150 0.83 -1.84 3.50
C GLN A 150 0.40 -0.42 3.11
N GLU A 151 -0.82 -0.23 2.57
CA GLU A 151 -1.35 1.09 2.18
C GLU A 151 -1.40 2.04 3.38
N LYS A 152 -1.80 1.53 4.55
CA LYS A 152 -1.79 2.34 5.77
C LYS A 152 -0.39 2.73 6.21
N ALA A 153 0.55 1.81 6.13
CA ALA A 153 1.95 2.05 6.47
C ALA A 153 2.56 3.12 5.54
N THR A 154 2.31 3.01 4.23
CA THR A 154 2.78 3.97 3.22
C THR A 154 2.13 5.35 3.40
N GLN A 155 0.82 5.40 3.65
CA GLN A 155 0.11 6.64 3.99
C GLN A 155 0.76 7.37 5.17
N LEU A 156 0.98 6.66 6.28
CA LEU A 156 1.58 7.23 7.50
C LEU A 156 3.00 7.70 7.25
N PHE A 157 3.78 6.92 6.52
CA PHE A 157 5.13 7.28 6.13
C PHE A 157 5.17 8.61 5.35
N TYR A 158 4.33 8.77 4.31
CA TYR A 158 4.27 10.01 3.53
C TYR A 158 3.80 11.20 4.37
N GLN A 159 2.86 11.00 5.29
CA GLN A 159 2.42 12.04 6.21
C GLN A 159 3.57 12.51 7.12
N ARG A 160 4.30 11.59 7.73
CA ARG A 160 5.43 11.90 8.62
C ARG A 160 6.59 12.53 7.85
N PHE A 161 6.97 11.97 6.71
CA PHE A 161 8.04 12.52 5.89
C PHE A 161 7.71 13.93 5.41
N ARG A 162 6.46 14.20 5.04
CA ARG A 162 5.98 15.54 4.70
C ARG A 162 6.19 16.56 5.83
N GLU A 163 6.08 16.15 7.08
CA GLU A 163 6.27 17.04 8.24
C GLU A 163 7.73 17.44 8.43
N THR A 164 8.68 16.60 8.05
CA THR A 164 10.12 16.81 8.25
C THR A 164 10.79 17.52 7.08
N VAL A 165 10.31 17.33 5.85
CA VAL A 165 10.91 17.88 4.64
C VAL A 165 10.70 19.39 4.53
N SER A 166 11.76 20.13 4.19
CA SER A 166 11.69 21.58 4.03
C SER A 166 11.42 22.01 2.59
N GLU A 167 11.71 21.18 1.59
CA GLU A 167 11.51 21.47 0.18
C GLU A 167 10.01 21.54 -0.17
N PRO A 168 9.49 22.69 -0.65
CA PRO A 168 8.04 22.91 -0.72
C PRO A 168 7.33 22.05 -1.77
N PHE A 169 7.98 21.76 -2.90
CA PHE A 169 7.40 20.90 -3.93
C PHE A 169 7.27 19.46 -3.42
N LEU A 170 8.32 18.92 -2.79
CA LEU A 170 8.28 17.57 -2.22
C LEU A 170 7.21 17.45 -1.12
N ARG A 171 7.05 18.50 -0.32
CA ARG A 171 5.95 18.55 0.69
C ARG A 171 4.56 18.46 0.06
N ASP A 172 4.32 19.17 -1.07
CA ASP A 172 3.05 19.08 -1.79
C ASP A 172 2.88 17.68 -2.40
N LEU A 173 3.91 17.16 -3.08
CA LEU A 173 3.90 15.84 -3.69
C LEU A 173 3.58 14.76 -2.63
N LEU A 174 4.32 14.70 -1.53
CA LEU A 174 4.07 13.74 -0.44
C LEU A 174 2.64 13.86 0.13
N GLY A 175 2.09 15.08 0.18
CA GLY A 175 0.71 15.30 0.57
C GLY A 175 -0.32 14.74 -0.43
N ARG A 176 0.01 14.68 -1.72
CA ARG A 176 -0.83 14.06 -2.76
C ARG A 176 -0.74 12.55 -2.68
N LEU A 177 0.48 12.01 -2.62
CA LEU A 177 0.71 10.58 -2.42
C LEU A 177 -0.06 10.08 -1.18
N ALA A 178 0.12 10.68 -0.02
CA ALA A 178 -0.57 10.30 1.21
C ALA A 178 -2.11 10.30 1.09
N ARG A 179 -2.70 11.18 0.26
CA ARG A 179 -4.15 11.19 0.00
C ARG A 179 -4.59 10.04 -0.89
N ASP A 180 -3.77 9.64 -1.85
CA ASP A 180 -4.03 8.51 -2.72
C ASP A 180 -3.96 7.21 -1.93
N GLU A 181 -2.90 7.02 -1.10
CA GLU A 181 -2.78 5.89 -0.18
C GLU A 181 -3.95 5.79 0.81
N ALA A 182 -4.47 6.93 1.26
CA ALA A 182 -5.66 6.93 2.12
C ALA A 182 -6.91 6.41 1.40
N ARG A 183 -7.04 6.60 0.07
CA ARG A 183 -8.13 6.04 -0.74
C ARG A 183 -7.95 4.54 -0.95
N HIS A 184 -6.73 4.10 -1.25
CA HIS A 184 -6.39 2.68 -1.37
C HIS A 184 -6.67 1.94 -0.06
N PHE A 185 -6.19 2.47 1.05
CA PHE A 185 -6.49 1.96 2.39
C PHE A 185 -8.00 1.88 2.66
N ALA A 186 -8.78 2.90 2.27
CA ALA A 186 -10.22 2.90 2.48
C ALA A 186 -10.92 1.79 1.68
N PHE A 187 -10.48 1.51 0.45
CA PHE A 187 -10.99 0.40 -0.34
C PHE A 187 -10.70 -0.96 0.31
N TYR A 188 -9.45 -1.22 0.68
CA TYR A 188 -9.07 -2.47 1.35
C TYR A 188 -9.73 -2.62 2.72
N SER A 189 -9.93 -1.51 3.44
CA SER A 189 -10.73 -1.51 4.69
C SER A 189 -12.17 -1.96 4.43
N SER A 190 -12.77 -1.51 3.33
CA SER A 190 -14.13 -1.92 2.96
C SER A 190 -14.19 -3.39 2.59
N LEU A 191 -13.19 -3.91 1.87
CA LEU A 191 -13.08 -5.35 1.56
C LEU A 191 -12.94 -6.21 2.81
N VAL A 192 -11.96 -5.90 3.65
CA VAL A 192 -11.75 -6.63 4.92
C VAL A 192 -12.97 -6.51 5.83
N GLY A 193 -13.58 -5.31 5.88
CA GLY A 193 -14.83 -5.09 6.61
C GLY A 193 -15.99 -5.95 6.14
N ALA A 194 -16.12 -6.15 4.82
CA ALA A 194 -17.16 -7.02 4.27
C ALA A 194 -16.96 -8.52 4.67
N TYR A 195 -15.71 -8.98 4.72
CA TYR A 195 -15.39 -10.30 5.26
C TYR A 195 -15.70 -10.39 6.76
N LEU A 196 -15.33 -9.38 7.53
CA LEU A 196 -15.62 -9.33 8.97
C LEU A 196 -17.14 -9.29 9.26
N ALA A 197 -17.89 -8.54 8.47
CA ALA A 197 -19.35 -8.48 8.59
C ALA A 197 -20.03 -9.85 8.31
N ARG A 198 -19.46 -10.65 7.40
CA ARG A 198 -19.96 -11.98 7.05
C ARG A 198 -19.51 -13.05 8.04
N ASP A 199 -18.24 -13.06 8.41
CA ASP A 199 -17.59 -14.18 9.10
C ASP A 199 -17.35 -13.92 10.59
N GLY A 200 -17.48 -12.66 11.03
CA GLY A 200 -17.29 -12.26 12.42
C GLY A 200 -15.90 -12.65 12.95
N ALA A 201 -15.87 -13.10 14.20
CA ALA A 201 -14.64 -13.52 14.89
C ALA A 201 -13.86 -14.62 14.17
N LYS A 202 -14.51 -15.42 13.31
CA LYS A 202 -13.84 -16.48 12.53
C LYS A 202 -12.81 -15.95 11.54
N ALA A 203 -12.91 -14.69 11.14
CA ALA A 203 -11.94 -14.05 10.26
C ALA A 203 -10.64 -13.63 10.99
N VAL A 204 -10.71 -13.34 12.30
CA VAL A 204 -9.63 -12.74 13.09
C VAL A 204 -8.31 -13.53 13.09
N PRO A 205 -8.30 -14.87 13.21
CA PRO A 205 -7.06 -15.64 13.15
C PRO A 205 -6.27 -15.41 11.87
N GLY A 206 -6.94 -15.35 10.70
CA GLY A 206 -6.28 -15.06 9.43
C GLY A 206 -5.65 -13.66 9.36
N LEU A 207 -6.28 -12.67 9.99
CA LEU A 207 -5.72 -11.32 10.10
C LEU A 207 -4.48 -11.30 11.02
N LYS A 208 -4.53 -12.05 12.13
CA LYS A 208 -3.40 -12.19 13.05
C LYS A 208 -2.19 -12.85 12.38
N ASP A 209 -2.42 -13.89 11.56
CA ASP A 209 -1.36 -14.55 10.78
C ASP A 209 -0.65 -13.56 9.85
N VAL A 210 -1.41 -12.66 9.21
CA VAL A 210 -0.84 -11.61 8.35
C VAL A 210 0.05 -10.68 9.17
N ILE A 211 -0.41 -10.17 10.31
CA ILE A 211 0.38 -9.26 11.15
C ILE A 211 1.67 -9.95 11.65
N ALA A 212 1.56 -11.23 12.06
CA ALA A 212 2.69 -12.00 12.57
C ALA A 212 3.83 -12.17 11.56
N SER A 213 3.48 -12.27 10.27
CA SER A 213 4.42 -12.49 9.18
C SER A 213 4.59 -11.29 8.24
N PHE A 214 3.96 -10.15 8.56
CA PHE A 214 3.99 -8.97 7.69
C PHE A 214 5.40 -8.46 7.44
N ARG A 215 5.69 -8.24 6.19
CA ARG A 215 6.85 -7.49 5.71
C ARG A 215 6.41 -6.49 4.66
N MET A 216 7.00 -5.32 4.66
CA MET A 216 6.74 -4.34 3.60
C MET A 216 7.13 -4.93 2.23
N PRO A 217 6.44 -4.52 1.16
CA PRO A 217 6.81 -4.93 -0.20
C PRO A 217 8.31 -4.75 -0.46
N LEU A 218 8.90 -5.70 -1.16
CA LEU A 218 10.32 -5.71 -1.54
C LEU A 218 11.32 -5.76 -0.37
N ALA A 219 10.89 -5.87 0.88
CA ALA A 219 11.79 -5.88 2.05
C ALA A 219 12.87 -6.97 2.00
N ASP A 220 12.54 -8.11 1.42
CA ASP A 220 13.45 -9.26 1.31
C ASP A 220 14.16 -9.33 -0.05
N THR A 221 13.79 -8.51 -1.03
CA THR A 221 14.31 -8.57 -2.41
C THR A 221 15.09 -7.33 -2.82
N MET A 222 14.67 -6.13 -2.40
CA MET A 222 15.36 -4.89 -2.76
C MET A 222 16.74 -4.80 -2.12
N THR A 223 17.73 -4.43 -2.92
CA THR A 223 19.12 -4.28 -2.47
C THR A 223 19.25 -3.21 -1.40
N GLY A 224 19.71 -3.61 -0.22
CA GLY A 224 19.95 -2.68 0.90
C GLY A 224 18.68 -2.12 1.55
N TYR A 225 17.50 -2.74 1.32
CA TYR A 225 16.21 -2.30 1.87
C TYR A 225 16.29 -1.91 3.35
N TRP A 226 16.80 -2.77 4.22
CA TRP A 226 16.86 -2.52 5.66
C TRP A 226 17.72 -1.32 6.05
N ARG A 227 18.82 -1.09 5.32
CA ARG A 227 19.66 0.09 5.55
C ARG A 227 18.92 1.38 5.22
N TRP A 228 18.19 1.37 4.12
CA TRP A 228 17.41 2.52 3.65
C TRP A 228 16.19 2.76 4.53
N SER A 229 15.41 1.71 4.81
CA SER A 229 14.17 1.82 5.58
C SER A 229 14.41 2.32 7.00
N LEU A 230 15.45 1.84 7.68
CA LEU A 230 15.79 2.31 9.03
C LEU A 230 16.21 3.78 9.02
N LYS A 231 17.07 4.19 8.09
CA LYS A 231 17.51 5.59 7.97
C LYS A 231 16.35 6.53 7.69
N VAL A 232 15.44 6.13 6.82
CA VAL A 232 14.27 6.92 6.42
C VAL A 232 13.21 6.93 7.52
N ALA A 233 12.97 5.78 8.17
CA ALA A 233 12.03 5.69 9.29
C ALA A 233 12.46 6.55 10.48
N ASP A 234 13.75 6.53 10.83
CA ASP A 234 14.31 7.36 11.90
C ASP A 234 14.14 8.85 11.61
N ALA A 235 14.48 9.28 10.38
CA ALA A 235 14.34 10.66 9.95
C ALA A 235 12.88 11.17 9.95
N ALA A 236 11.94 10.31 9.58
CA ALA A 236 10.51 10.63 9.55
C ALA A 236 9.80 10.40 10.90
N SER A 237 10.52 9.90 11.92
CA SER A 237 9.92 9.44 13.18
C SER A 237 8.74 8.48 12.94
N TYR A 238 8.93 7.57 11.98
CA TYR A 238 7.90 6.67 11.48
C TYR A 238 7.92 5.32 12.19
N ASP A 239 6.77 4.92 12.73
CA ASP A 239 6.55 3.59 13.30
C ASP A 239 5.47 2.84 12.49
N HIS A 240 5.88 1.85 11.71
CA HIS A 240 4.97 1.06 10.88
C HIS A 240 3.95 0.24 11.70
N THR A 241 4.18 0.01 12.98
CA THR A 241 3.23 -0.69 13.85
C THR A 241 1.95 0.11 14.07
N GLU A 242 1.94 1.43 13.82
CA GLU A 242 0.73 2.25 13.82
C GLU A 242 -0.31 1.77 12.79
N ALA A 243 0.15 1.13 11.69
CA ALA A 243 -0.74 0.54 10.70
C ALA A 243 -1.54 -0.65 11.26
N TYR A 244 -0.93 -1.45 12.14
CA TYR A 244 -1.61 -2.56 12.81
C TYR A 244 -2.74 -2.08 13.73
N GLU A 245 -2.56 -0.94 14.38
CA GLU A 245 -3.63 -0.35 15.19
C GLU A 245 -4.84 0.06 14.35
N ALA A 246 -4.63 0.47 13.09
CA ALA A 246 -5.73 0.75 12.19
C ALA A 246 -6.52 -0.52 11.86
N LEU A 247 -5.84 -1.66 11.67
CA LEU A 247 -6.50 -2.97 11.49
C LEU A 247 -7.25 -3.39 12.76
N VAL A 248 -6.66 -3.25 13.94
CA VAL A 248 -7.34 -3.56 15.23
C VAL A 248 -8.61 -2.72 15.39
N ARG A 249 -8.54 -1.43 15.08
CA ARG A 249 -9.73 -0.54 15.12
C ARG A 249 -10.82 -0.99 14.14
N LEU A 250 -10.42 -1.40 12.93
CA LEU A 250 -11.35 -1.92 11.94
C LEU A 250 -12.04 -3.18 12.45
N VAL A 251 -11.28 -4.15 12.98
CA VAL A 251 -11.82 -5.40 13.52
C VAL A 251 -12.82 -5.13 14.64
N ARG A 252 -12.49 -4.25 15.58
CA ARG A 252 -13.39 -3.84 16.67
C ARG A 252 -14.71 -3.26 16.16
N GLY A 253 -14.71 -2.53 15.07
CA GLY A 253 -15.92 -1.99 14.48
C GLY A 253 -16.91 -3.03 13.94
N PHE A 254 -16.48 -4.27 13.72
CA PHE A 254 -17.31 -5.36 13.19
C PHE A 254 -17.54 -6.51 14.18
N VAL A 255 -16.66 -6.70 15.15
CA VAL A 255 -16.63 -7.86 16.04
C VAL A 255 -16.67 -7.43 17.52
N ASP A 256 -17.04 -6.18 17.79
CA ASP A 256 -16.98 -5.61 19.13
C ASP A 256 -18.18 -6.06 20.00
N GLU A 257 -18.26 -7.36 20.28
CA GLU A 257 -19.04 -7.87 21.40
C GLU A 257 -18.19 -7.78 22.68
N PRO A 258 -18.75 -7.27 23.81
CA PRO A 258 -18.01 -7.18 25.05
C PRO A 258 -17.47 -8.55 25.47
N GLY A 259 -16.15 -8.70 25.43
CA GLY A 259 -15.47 -9.93 25.85
C GLY A 259 -15.15 -10.92 24.75
N GLU A 260 -15.23 -10.54 23.44
CA GLU A 260 -14.77 -11.41 22.35
C GLU A 260 -13.26 -11.65 22.46
N PRO A 261 -12.81 -12.87 22.83
CA PRO A 261 -11.41 -13.13 23.16
C PRO A 261 -10.47 -12.94 21.97
N SER A 262 -10.94 -13.21 20.75
CA SER A 262 -10.11 -13.09 19.54
C SER A 262 -9.74 -11.65 19.20
N VAL A 263 -10.60 -10.69 19.51
CA VAL A 263 -10.33 -9.25 19.30
C VAL A 263 -9.38 -8.71 20.37
N ALA A 264 -9.59 -9.13 21.64
CA ALA A 264 -8.66 -8.80 22.73
C ALA A 264 -7.27 -9.37 22.45
N ASP A 265 -7.18 -10.66 22.06
CA ASP A 265 -5.92 -11.32 21.71
C ASP A 265 -5.20 -10.65 20.52
N LEU A 266 -5.92 -10.16 19.50
CA LEU A 266 -5.33 -9.37 18.42
C LEU A 266 -4.74 -8.06 18.92
N GLY A 267 -5.45 -7.35 19.79
CA GLY A 267 -4.97 -6.09 20.39
C GLY A 267 -3.73 -6.29 21.25
N ASP A 268 -3.73 -7.30 22.11
CA ASP A 268 -2.60 -7.67 22.97
C ASP A 268 -1.39 -8.11 22.13
N PHE A 269 -1.61 -8.86 21.05
CA PHE A 269 -0.56 -9.27 20.12
C PHE A 269 0.11 -8.08 19.45
N VAL A 270 -0.66 -7.11 18.94
CA VAL A 270 -0.12 -5.87 18.34
C VAL A 270 0.65 -5.06 19.39
N HIS A 271 0.14 -4.97 20.61
CA HIS A 271 0.83 -4.29 21.70
C HIS A 271 2.17 -4.98 22.05
N ALA A 272 2.18 -6.30 22.08
CA ALA A 272 3.40 -7.07 22.33
C ALA A 272 4.49 -6.86 21.25
N ILE A 273 4.11 -6.79 19.97
CA ILE A 273 5.03 -6.48 18.87
C ILE A 273 5.71 -5.12 19.08
N ARG A 274 4.95 -4.10 19.50
CA ARG A 274 5.50 -2.75 19.77
C ARG A 274 6.45 -2.71 20.96
N SER A 275 6.23 -3.53 21.98
CA SER A 275 7.04 -3.53 23.20
C SER A 275 8.37 -4.28 23.08
N VAL A 276 8.58 -5.04 22.01
CA VAL A 276 9.85 -5.76 21.72
C VAL A 276 10.87 -4.88 20.98
N ARG A 277 10.52 -3.64 20.64
CA ARG A 277 11.38 -2.64 20.02
C ARG A 277 11.77 -1.55 21.00
#